data_946fa2ac419a75b5864527b5cdf5540b
#
_entry.id   946fa2ac419a75b5864527b5cdf5540b
#
_cell.length_a   1.000
_cell.length_b   1.000
_cell.length_c   1.000
_cell.angle_alpha   90.00
_cell.angle_beta   90.00
_cell.angle_gamma   90.00
#
_symmetry.space_group_name_H-M   'P 1'
#
loop_
_entity.id
_entity.type
_entity.pdbx_description
1 polymer ?
#
loop_
_entity_poly.entity_id
_entity_poly.type
_entity_poly.pdbx_seq_one_letter_code
_entity_poly.pdbx_strand_id
1 'polypeptide(L)'
;MTDNGKPKYFSLMEQLRSDIMSGAIRPGEKLPSENELSQKYSLSRHTVRKALGILEQDGYVEAFHGRGTYCSENMRHIKNSKNIAVVTTYISDYIFPRLIQGMDNVLSESGYSIILKNTANSRQKEARCLEELLKKDIDGLIIEPSKSEMICKHRNLYQNLDKFEIPYVFIQGIYSEMRDKPHILMDDAQGGYL
;
A
#
# COMPACT_ATOMS: atom_id res chain seq x y z
N MET A 1 13.19 -23.33 8.92
CA MET A 1 11.88 -23.01 8.34
C MET A 1 12.06 -23.00 6.83
N THR A 2 11.50 -23.96 6.16
CA THR A 2 11.68 -24.26 4.73
C THR A 2 10.98 -23.22 3.89
N ASP A 3 11.77 -22.49 3.13
CA ASP A 3 11.34 -21.46 2.18
C ASP A 3 10.53 -22.14 1.05
N ASN A 4 9.31 -21.66 0.85
CA ASN A 4 8.25 -22.27 0.04
C ASN A 4 8.50 -22.09 -1.47
N GLY A 5 9.62 -22.61 -2.01
CA GLY A 5 9.88 -22.71 -3.45
C GLY A 5 10.17 -21.39 -4.20
N LYS A 6 10.18 -20.24 -3.53
CA LYS A 6 10.52 -18.95 -4.16
C LYS A 6 12.03 -18.78 -4.29
N PRO A 7 12.52 -18.21 -5.41
CA PRO A 7 13.95 -17.94 -5.58
C PRO A 7 14.47 -17.02 -4.46
N LYS A 8 15.68 -17.29 -3.95
CA LYS A 8 16.28 -16.53 -2.83
C LYS A 8 16.39 -15.01 -3.08
N TYR A 9 16.62 -14.58 -4.32
CA TYR A 9 16.63 -13.15 -4.66
C TYR A 9 15.27 -12.49 -4.47
N PHE A 10 14.17 -13.24 -4.68
CA PHE A 10 12.81 -12.74 -4.53
C PHE A 10 12.50 -12.42 -3.07
N SER A 11 12.87 -13.30 -2.14
CA SER A 11 12.69 -13.07 -0.70
C SER A 11 13.46 -11.83 -0.21
N LEU A 12 14.69 -11.62 -0.70
CA LEU A 12 15.48 -10.42 -0.38
C LEU A 12 14.83 -9.15 -0.96
N MET A 13 14.42 -9.20 -2.23
CA MET A 13 13.74 -8.09 -2.91
C MET A 13 12.46 -7.70 -2.15
N GLU A 14 11.61 -8.66 -1.81
CA GLU A 14 10.38 -8.45 -1.05
C GLU A 14 10.66 -7.83 0.34
N GLN A 15 11.70 -8.29 1.04
CA GLN A 15 12.07 -7.74 2.35
C GLN A 15 12.52 -6.27 2.22
N LEU A 16 13.42 -5.97 1.29
CA LEU A 16 13.90 -4.60 1.07
C LEU A 16 12.76 -3.68 0.62
N ARG A 17 11.90 -4.16 -0.28
CA ARG A 17 10.70 -3.43 -0.70
C ARG A 17 9.79 -3.12 0.49
N SER A 18 9.54 -4.10 1.35
CA SER A 18 8.75 -3.92 2.58
C SER A 18 9.38 -2.90 3.51
N ASP A 19 10.71 -2.93 3.70
CA ASP A 19 11.43 -1.98 4.55
C ASP A 19 11.34 -0.55 4.00
N ILE A 20 11.42 -0.39 2.68
CA ILE A 20 11.25 0.90 1.99
C ILE A 20 9.80 1.38 2.14
N MET A 21 8.82 0.54 1.82
CA MET A 21 7.40 0.91 1.85
C MET A 21 6.89 1.21 3.26
N SER A 22 7.41 0.55 4.29
CA SER A 22 7.09 0.84 5.69
C SER A 22 7.79 2.09 6.24
N GLY A 23 8.76 2.64 5.49
CA GLY A 23 9.58 3.78 5.93
C GLY A 23 10.72 3.40 6.87
N ALA A 24 10.99 2.10 7.07
CA ALA A 24 12.17 1.61 7.80
C ALA A 24 13.46 2.00 7.08
N ILE A 25 13.44 2.06 5.74
CA ILE A 25 14.44 2.70 4.88
C ILE A 25 13.80 3.96 4.30
N ARG A 26 14.39 5.11 4.58
CA ARG A 26 13.84 6.41 4.17
C ARG A 26 14.25 6.78 2.74
N PRO A 27 13.44 7.54 1.98
CA PRO A 27 13.89 8.13 0.73
C PRO A 27 15.19 8.90 0.88
N GLY A 28 16.11 8.72 -0.08
CA GLY A 28 17.47 9.28 -0.04
C GLY A 28 18.42 8.53 0.91
N GLU A 29 17.93 7.59 1.72
CA GLU A 29 18.79 6.82 2.61
C GLU A 29 19.60 5.78 1.83
N LYS A 30 20.87 5.63 2.21
CA LYS A 30 21.77 4.64 1.61
C LYS A 30 21.41 3.24 2.09
N LEU A 31 21.17 2.32 1.17
CA LEU A 31 21.00 0.91 1.49
C LEU A 31 22.34 0.28 1.92
N PRO A 32 22.29 -0.81 2.70
CA PRO A 32 23.49 -1.60 2.96
C PRO A 32 24.13 -2.07 1.64
N SER A 33 25.45 -2.14 1.59
CA SER A 33 26.19 -2.58 0.42
C SER A 33 25.86 -4.02 0.01
N GLU A 34 26.14 -4.40 -1.24
CA GLU A 34 26.00 -5.79 -1.71
C GLU A 34 26.71 -6.79 -0.79
N ASN A 35 27.87 -6.42 -0.21
CA ASN A 35 28.61 -7.27 0.71
C ASN A 35 27.89 -7.44 2.06
N GLU A 36 27.40 -6.34 2.63
CA GLU A 36 26.66 -6.36 3.89
C GLU A 36 25.35 -7.15 3.75
N LEU A 37 24.62 -6.93 2.65
CA LEU A 37 23.42 -7.72 2.34
C LEU A 37 23.73 -9.21 2.12
N SER A 38 24.83 -9.51 1.42
CA SER A 38 25.30 -10.89 1.20
C SER A 38 25.59 -11.62 2.52
N GLN A 39 26.25 -10.92 3.46
CA GLN A 39 26.54 -11.46 4.80
C GLN A 39 25.28 -11.59 5.65
N LYS A 40 24.49 -10.51 5.73
CA LYS A 40 23.27 -10.46 6.57
C LYS A 40 22.25 -11.55 6.19
N TYR A 41 22.07 -11.81 4.90
CA TYR A 41 21.07 -12.76 4.40
C TYR A 41 21.66 -14.11 3.96
N SER A 42 22.97 -14.33 4.11
CA SER A 42 23.68 -15.54 3.68
C SER A 42 23.41 -15.88 2.20
N LEU A 43 23.48 -14.87 1.34
CA LEU A 43 23.24 -14.95 -0.11
C LEU A 43 24.51 -14.66 -0.89
N SER A 44 24.59 -15.20 -2.14
CA SER A 44 25.67 -14.81 -3.04
C SER A 44 25.50 -13.35 -3.50
N ARG A 45 26.63 -12.67 -3.79
CA ARG A 45 26.58 -11.30 -4.35
C ARG A 45 25.75 -11.21 -5.63
N HIS A 46 25.80 -12.25 -6.49
CA HIS A 46 24.97 -12.30 -7.69
C HIS A 46 23.48 -12.30 -7.37
N THR A 47 23.07 -13.04 -6.32
CA THR A 47 21.68 -13.08 -5.85
C THR A 47 21.23 -11.72 -5.30
N VAL A 48 22.11 -11.06 -4.52
CA VAL A 48 21.86 -9.71 -4.00
C VAL A 48 21.74 -8.69 -5.14
N ARG A 49 22.68 -8.71 -6.09
CA ARG A 49 22.67 -7.80 -7.25
C ARG A 49 21.41 -7.97 -8.08
N LYS A 50 20.93 -9.21 -8.28
CA LYS A 50 19.68 -9.48 -8.99
C LYS A 50 18.48 -8.86 -8.25
N ALA A 51 18.41 -8.98 -6.91
CA ALA A 51 17.35 -8.38 -6.12
C ALA A 51 17.38 -6.84 -6.20
N LEU A 52 18.56 -6.24 -6.05
CA LEU A 52 18.73 -4.79 -6.15
C LEU A 52 18.41 -4.26 -7.56
N GLY A 53 18.81 -5.00 -8.61
CA GLY A 53 18.52 -4.62 -10.00
C GLY A 53 17.01 -4.62 -10.30
N ILE A 54 16.24 -5.52 -9.71
CA ILE A 54 14.77 -5.50 -9.83
C ILE A 54 14.22 -4.27 -9.09
N LEU A 55 14.66 -4.01 -7.86
CA LEU A 55 14.22 -2.82 -7.12
C LEU A 55 14.58 -1.51 -7.83
N GLU A 56 15.71 -1.48 -8.54
CA GLU A 56 16.13 -0.33 -9.36
C GLU A 56 15.24 -0.18 -10.60
N GLN A 57 14.96 -1.29 -11.30
CA GLN A 57 14.03 -1.32 -12.44
C GLN A 57 12.62 -0.90 -12.02
N ASP A 58 12.20 -1.29 -10.82
CA ASP A 58 10.92 -0.96 -10.23
C ASP A 58 10.90 0.44 -9.57
N GLY A 59 12.00 1.19 -9.65
CA GLY A 59 12.09 2.58 -9.18
C GLY A 59 12.14 2.77 -7.66
N TYR A 60 12.32 1.70 -6.89
CA TYR A 60 12.46 1.77 -5.42
C TYR A 60 13.82 2.26 -4.98
N VAL A 61 14.84 1.98 -5.76
CA VAL A 61 16.22 2.36 -5.44
C VAL A 61 16.94 2.91 -6.68
N GLU A 62 18.00 3.66 -6.44
CA GLU A 62 18.90 4.20 -7.46
C GLU A 62 20.33 3.78 -7.16
N ALA A 63 21.01 3.17 -8.14
CA ALA A 63 22.40 2.77 -7.99
C ALA A 63 23.34 3.87 -8.55
N PHE A 64 24.23 4.37 -7.70
CA PHE A 64 25.26 5.34 -8.10
C PHE A 64 26.61 4.65 -8.15
N HIS A 65 27.25 4.67 -9.32
CA HIS A 65 28.54 4.02 -9.51
C HIS A 65 29.58 4.53 -8.50
N GLY A 66 30.24 3.60 -7.78
CA GLY A 66 31.24 3.93 -6.74
C GLY A 66 30.68 4.50 -5.44
N ARG A 67 29.38 4.84 -5.35
CA ARG A 67 28.77 5.46 -4.16
C ARG A 67 27.82 4.53 -3.44
N GLY A 68 27.27 3.53 -4.13
CA GLY A 68 26.33 2.55 -3.60
C GLY A 68 24.90 2.74 -4.08
N THR A 69 23.98 2.01 -3.47
CA THR A 69 22.54 2.04 -3.79
C THR A 69 21.80 2.85 -2.73
N TYR A 70 20.91 3.71 -3.16
CA TYR A 70 20.10 4.60 -2.31
C TYR A 70 18.63 4.36 -2.54
N CYS A 71 17.82 4.53 -1.52
CA CYS A 71 16.37 4.58 -1.67
C CYS A 71 15.99 5.78 -2.54
N SER A 72 15.21 5.57 -3.58
CA SER A 72 14.83 6.66 -4.49
C SER A 72 14.04 7.74 -3.75
N GLU A 73 14.35 9.01 -3.99
CA GLU A 73 13.59 10.15 -3.48
C GLU A 73 12.28 10.33 -4.24
N ASN A 74 12.26 9.90 -5.50
CA ASN A 74 11.15 10.00 -6.43
C ASN A 74 10.51 8.62 -6.69
N MET A 75 10.25 7.85 -5.62
CA MET A 75 9.58 6.57 -5.77
C MET A 75 8.21 6.78 -6.42
N ARG A 76 8.14 6.53 -7.71
CA ARG A 76 6.85 6.37 -8.39
C ARG A 76 6.39 4.95 -8.15
N HIS A 77 5.26 4.81 -7.50
CA HIS A 77 4.59 3.51 -7.44
C HIS A 77 4.34 3.07 -8.88
N ILE A 78 4.92 1.92 -9.29
CA ILE A 78 4.67 1.39 -10.63
C ILE A 78 3.22 0.91 -10.65
N LYS A 79 2.36 1.81 -11.13
CA LYS A 79 0.93 1.58 -11.33
C LYS A 79 0.77 0.56 -12.45
N ASN A 80 0.69 -0.70 -12.13
CA ASN A 80 0.27 -1.74 -13.09
C ASN A 80 0.00 -3.11 -12.41
N SER A 81 -0.32 -3.10 -11.12
CA SER A 81 -0.66 -4.33 -10.41
C SER A 81 -2.05 -4.83 -10.79
N LYS A 82 -2.85 -3.94 -11.37
CA LYS A 82 -4.28 -4.16 -11.65
C LYS A 82 -5.07 -4.58 -10.40
N ASN A 83 -4.62 -4.12 -9.22
CA ASN A 83 -5.29 -4.35 -7.95
C ASN A 83 -5.77 -3.03 -7.34
N ILE A 84 -7.04 -2.95 -7.02
CA ILE A 84 -7.63 -1.89 -6.21
C ILE A 84 -7.98 -2.47 -4.85
N ALA A 85 -7.47 -1.88 -3.78
CA ALA A 85 -7.86 -2.28 -2.44
C ALA A 85 -9.18 -1.60 -2.06
N VAL A 86 -10.10 -2.38 -1.48
CA VAL A 86 -11.35 -1.89 -0.91
C VAL A 86 -11.36 -2.25 0.58
N VAL A 87 -11.35 -1.23 1.43
CA VAL A 87 -11.34 -1.38 2.88
C VAL A 87 -12.67 -0.88 3.42
N THR A 88 -13.41 -1.76 4.09
CA THR A 88 -14.75 -1.45 4.62
C THR A 88 -14.82 -1.70 6.12
N THR A 89 -15.74 -1.03 6.80
CA THR A 89 -15.98 -1.27 8.22
C THR A 89 -16.71 -2.59 8.46
N TYR A 90 -17.67 -2.95 7.60
CA TYR A 90 -18.43 -4.20 7.65
C TYR A 90 -18.65 -4.76 6.24
N ILE A 91 -18.67 -6.09 6.09
CA ILE A 91 -18.91 -6.75 4.79
C ILE A 91 -20.33 -7.31 4.71
N SER A 92 -20.93 -7.65 5.86
CA SER A 92 -22.20 -8.38 5.96
C SER A 92 -23.44 -7.50 5.99
N ASP A 93 -23.31 -6.19 6.01
CA ASP A 93 -24.43 -5.28 6.14
C ASP A 93 -25.10 -5.01 4.80
N TYR A 94 -26.37 -4.67 4.86
CA TYR A 94 -27.31 -4.52 3.75
C TYR A 94 -26.82 -3.69 2.55
N ILE A 95 -26.01 -2.65 2.79
CA ILE A 95 -25.54 -1.71 1.74
C ILE A 95 -24.27 -2.21 1.07
N PHE A 96 -23.33 -2.80 1.83
CA PHE A 96 -22.00 -3.14 1.33
C PHE A 96 -21.96 -4.18 0.20
N PRO A 97 -22.75 -5.26 0.19
CA PRO A 97 -22.74 -6.19 -0.93
C PRO A 97 -23.05 -5.54 -2.28
N ARG A 98 -24.01 -4.61 -2.31
CA ARG A 98 -24.37 -3.87 -3.53
C ARG A 98 -23.30 -2.86 -3.94
N LEU A 99 -22.71 -2.20 -2.96
CA LEU A 99 -21.60 -1.25 -3.20
C LEU A 99 -20.37 -1.97 -3.76
N ILE A 100 -19.98 -3.09 -3.17
CA ILE A 100 -18.87 -3.93 -3.65
C ILE A 100 -19.17 -4.44 -5.06
N GLN A 101 -20.38 -4.94 -5.32
CA GLN A 101 -20.78 -5.40 -6.65
C GLN A 101 -20.71 -4.28 -7.70
N GLY A 102 -21.13 -3.07 -7.34
CA GLY A 102 -21.03 -1.90 -8.23
C GLY A 102 -19.58 -1.53 -8.56
N MET A 103 -18.69 -1.56 -7.55
CA MET A 103 -17.26 -1.33 -7.74
C MET A 103 -16.65 -2.44 -8.61
N ASP A 104 -16.97 -3.71 -8.33
CA ASP A 104 -16.43 -4.85 -9.06
C ASP A 104 -16.79 -4.82 -10.53
N ASN A 105 -18.05 -4.50 -10.86
CA ASN A 105 -18.48 -4.38 -12.26
C ASN A 105 -17.61 -3.38 -13.03
N VAL A 106 -17.40 -2.18 -12.48
CA VAL A 106 -16.62 -1.11 -13.16
C VAL A 106 -15.14 -1.46 -13.22
N LEU A 107 -14.57 -1.98 -12.13
CA LEU A 107 -13.16 -2.30 -12.03
C LEU A 107 -12.79 -3.50 -12.90
N SER A 108 -13.63 -4.54 -12.93
CA SER A 108 -13.41 -5.75 -13.75
C SER A 108 -13.45 -5.43 -15.25
N GLU A 109 -14.35 -4.55 -15.71
CA GLU A 109 -14.39 -4.08 -17.11
C GLU A 109 -13.08 -3.38 -17.51
N SER A 110 -12.42 -2.73 -16.55
CA SER A 110 -11.12 -2.07 -16.75
C SER A 110 -9.91 -3.00 -16.48
N GLY A 111 -10.17 -4.27 -16.22
CA GLY A 111 -9.14 -5.30 -15.96
C GLY A 111 -8.50 -5.20 -14.58
N TYR A 112 -9.17 -4.55 -13.61
CA TYR A 112 -8.72 -4.51 -12.22
C TYR A 112 -9.36 -5.62 -11.39
N SER A 113 -8.63 -6.08 -10.37
CA SER A 113 -9.12 -6.99 -9.34
C SER A 113 -9.30 -6.26 -8.02
N ILE A 114 -10.26 -6.69 -7.19
CA ILE A 114 -10.49 -6.13 -5.87
C ILE A 114 -9.75 -6.93 -4.81
N ILE A 115 -8.99 -6.23 -3.94
CA ILE A 115 -8.47 -6.77 -2.67
C ILE A 115 -9.37 -6.26 -1.54
N LEU A 116 -10.27 -7.09 -1.06
CA LEU A 116 -11.21 -6.71 -0.01
C LEU A 116 -10.63 -6.91 1.39
N LYS A 117 -10.75 -5.90 2.24
CA LYS A 117 -10.36 -5.91 3.66
C LYS A 117 -11.49 -5.40 4.54
N ASN A 118 -11.63 -5.99 5.75
CA ASN A 118 -12.63 -5.62 6.73
C ASN A 118 -11.97 -5.15 8.04
N THR A 119 -12.33 -3.96 8.50
CA THR A 119 -11.81 -3.38 9.74
C THR A 119 -12.66 -3.67 10.95
N ALA A 120 -13.91 -4.14 10.78
CA ALA A 120 -14.92 -4.24 11.84
C ALA A 120 -15.02 -2.94 12.66
N ASN A 121 -14.98 -1.79 11.97
CA ASN A 121 -14.99 -0.44 12.53
C ASN A 121 -13.94 -0.20 13.63
N SER A 122 -12.76 -0.85 13.51
CA SER A 122 -11.65 -0.74 14.45
C SER A 122 -10.47 0.00 13.83
N ARG A 123 -10.09 1.15 14.41
CA ARG A 123 -8.93 1.94 13.98
C ARG A 123 -7.61 1.16 14.01
N GLN A 124 -7.46 0.21 14.95
CA GLN A 124 -6.27 -0.64 14.99
C GLN A 124 -6.25 -1.63 13.82
N LYS A 125 -7.41 -2.19 13.45
CA LYS A 125 -7.49 -3.07 12.27
C LYS A 125 -7.31 -2.28 10.98
N GLU A 126 -7.84 -1.06 10.90
CA GLU A 126 -7.62 -0.18 9.76
C GLU A 126 -6.13 0.12 9.56
N ALA A 127 -5.42 0.51 10.64
CA ALA A 127 -3.98 0.74 10.58
C ALA A 127 -3.24 -0.50 10.08
N ARG A 128 -3.55 -1.70 10.61
CA ARG A 128 -2.95 -2.96 10.12
C ARG A 128 -3.27 -3.24 8.65
N CYS A 129 -4.51 -3.00 8.23
CA CYS A 129 -4.90 -3.16 6.83
C CYS A 129 -4.07 -2.23 5.92
N LEU A 130 -3.90 -0.97 6.30
CA LEU A 130 -3.08 -0.01 5.55
C LEU A 130 -1.62 -0.42 5.52
N GLU A 131 -1.03 -0.85 6.66
CA GLU A 131 0.34 -1.37 6.71
C GLU A 131 0.55 -2.60 5.81
N GLU A 132 -0.44 -3.51 5.77
CA GLU A 132 -0.39 -4.67 4.88
C GLU A 132 -0.54 -4.28 3.41
N LEU A 133 -1.40 -3.32 3.09
CA LEU A 133 -1.64 -2.85 1.73
C LEU A 133 -0.44 -2.05 1.18
N LEU A 134 0.23 -1.25 2.02
CA LEU A 134 1.46 -0.56 1.66
C LEU A 134 2.62 -1.53 1.29
N LYS A 135 2.54 -2.79 1.74
CA LYS A 135 3.50 -3.86 1.38
C LYS A 135 3.09 -4.64 0.13
N LYS A 136 1.90 -4.39 -0.40
CA LYS A 136 1.37 -5.03 -1.61
C LYS A 136 1.37 -4.05 -2.77
N ASP A 137 1.44 -4.61 -3.98
CA ASP A 137 1.25 -3.81 -5.18
C ASP A 137 -0.25 -3.57 -5.36
N ILE A 138 -0.69 -2.32 -5.10
CA ILE A 138 -2.03 -1.84 -5.36
C ILE A 138 -1.96 -0.54 -6.16
N ASP A 139 -2.84 -0.37 -7.12
CA ASP A 139 -2.90 0.82 -7.98
C ASP A 139 -3.77 1.93 -7.36
N GLY A 140 -4.54 1.61 -6.34
CA GLY A 140 -5.39 2.55 -5.63
C GLY A 140 -6.13 1.92 -4.45
N LEU A 141 -6.78 2.78 -3.66
CA LEU A 141 -7.49 2.40 -2.45
C LEU A 141 -8.85 3.09 -2.38
N ILE A 142 -9.90 2.32 -2.14
CA ILE A 142 -11.22 2.81 -1.73
C ILE A 142 -11.40 2.45 -0.27
N ILE A 143 -11.66 3.42 0.60
CA ILE A 143 -11.68 3.18 2.04
C ILE A 143 -12.86 3.84 2.73
N GLU A 144 -13.58 3.05 3.53
CA GLU A 144 -14.47 3.55 4.56
C GLU A 144 -13.69 3.63 5.88
N PRO A 145 -13.46 4.86 6.40
CA PRO A 145 -12.62 5.05 7.58
C PRO A 145 -13.34 4.60 8.84
N SER A 146 -12.62 3.87 9.71
CA SER A 146 -13.16 3.40 10.99
C SER A 146 -13.29 4.53 11.99
N LYS A 147 -14.50 4.72 12.56
CA LYS A 147 -14.79 5.78 13.55
C LYS A 147 -14.35 7.15 13.03
N SER A 148 -14.83 7.51 11.84
CA SER A 148 -14.48 8.74 11.12
C SER A 148 -14.81 10.03 11.87
N GLU A 149 -15.72 9.98 12.83
CA GLU A 149 -16.06 11.07 13.74
C GLU A 149 -14.95 11.40 14.76
N MET A 150 -13.94 10.52 14.88
CA MET A 150 -12.81 10.70 15.79
C MET A 150 -11.54 11.07 15.03
N ILE A 151 -10.59 11.71 15.71
CA ILE A 151 -9.27 12.05 15.15
C ILE A 151 -8.54 10.78 14.67
N CYS A 152 -7.98 10.83 13.47
CA CYS A 152 -7.19 9.74 12.89
C CYS A 152 -5.84 9.57 13.60
N LYS A 153 -5.66 8.46 14.33
CA LYS A 153 -4.41 8.19 15.06
C LYS A 153 -3.27 7.66 14.17
N HIS A 154 -3.58 7.19 12.97
CA HIS A 154 -2.63 6.59 12.02
C HIS A 154 -2.50 7.41 10.73
N ARG A 155 -2.56 8.74 10.88
CA ARG A 155 -2.43 9.70 9.77
C ARG A 155 -1.14 9.49 8.95
N ASN A 156 -0.06 9.05 9.61
CA ASN A 156 1.21 8.74 8.94
C ASN A 156 1.07 7.67 7.84
N LEU A 157 0.13 6.73 7.96
CA LEU A 157 -0.10 5.70 6.94
C LEU A 157 -0.74 6.31 5.69
N TYR A 158 -1.66 7.26 5.85
CA TYR A 158 -2.22 8.03 4.73
C TYR A 158 -1.17 8.94 4.08
N GLN A 159 -0.30 9.56 4.89
CA GLN A 159 0.84 10.31 4.36
C GLN A 159 1.80 9.43 3.56
N ASN A 160 1.95 8.16 3.93
CA ASN A 160 2.72 7.21 3.13
C ASN A 160 2.03 6.88 1.81
N LEU A 161 0.69 6.75 1.77
CA LEU A 161 -0.05 6.61 0.50
C LEU A 161 0.19 7.82 -0.40
N ASP A 162 0.10 9.03 0.14
CA ASP A 162 0.40 10.27 -0.61
C ASP A 162 1.84 10.27 -1.15
N LYS A 163 2.80 9.92 -0.31
CA LYS A 163 4.23 9.88 -0.65
C LYS A 163 4.56 8.86 -1.74
N PHE A 164 3.89 7.70 -1.71
CA PHE A 164 4.03 6.65 -2.73
C PHE A 164 3.11 6.87 -3.93
N GLU A 165 2.44 8.03 -4.01
CA GLU A 165 1.49 8.35 -5.08
C GLU A 165 0.41 7.28 -5.29
N ILE A 166 0.01 6.57 -4.23
CA ILE A 166 -1.11 5.63 -4.26
C ILE A 166 -2.40 6.44 -4.11
N PRO A 167 -3.21 6.57 -5.17
CA PRO A 167 -4.45 7.33 -5.08
C PRO A 167 -5.43 6.62 -4.15
N TYR A 168 -6.15 7.40 -3.35
CA TYR A 168 -7.21 6.87 -2.50
C TYR A 168 -8.42 7.79 -2.45
N VAL A 169 -9.58 7.20 -2.20
CA VAL A 169 -10.85 7.89 -2.02
C VAL A 169 -11.55 7.37 -0.76
N PHE A 170 -12.03 8.29 0.05
CA PHE A 170 -12.90 7.97 1.18
C PHE A 170 -14.34 7.75 0.71
N ILE A 171 -15.02 6.77 1.31
CA ILE A 171 -16.43 6.51 1.08
C ILE A 171 -17.18 6.43 2.41
N GLN A 172 -18.46 6.85 2.43
CA GLN A 172 -19.38 6.78 3.58
C GLN A 172 -18.97 7.63 4.80
N GLY A 173 -17.72 8.00 4.92
CA GLY A 173 -17.20 8.82 6.01
C GLY A 173 -15.86 9.42 5.63
N ILE A 174 -15.41 10.40 6.41
CA ILE A 174 -14.11 11.05 6.24
C ILE A 174 -13.63 11.59 7.59
N TYR A 175 -12.34 11.51 7.87
CA TYR A 175 -11.75 12.16 9.03
C TYR A 175 -11.78 13.68 8.88
N SER A 176 -12.13 14.40 9.94
CA SER A 176 -12.30 15.86 9.91
C SER A 176 -11.05 16.60 9.42
N GLU A 177 -9.87 16.08 9.73
CA GLU A 177 -8.57 16.63 9.34
C GLU A 177 -8.11 16.26 7.92
N MET A 178 -8.92 15.50 7.16
CA MET A 178 -8.60 15.02 5.80
C MET A 178 -9.67 15.41 4.77
N ARG A 179 -10.49 16.43 5.07
CA ARG A 179 -11.58 16.86 4.17
C ARG A 179 -11.11 17.42 2.83
N ASP A 180 -9.83 17.70 2.69
CA ASP A 180 -9.17 18.07 1.43
C ASP A 180 -8.95 16.87 0.48
N LYS A 181 -9.09 15.65 1.00
CA LYS A 181 -8.89 14.42 0.21
C LYS A 181 -10.15 14.02 -0.56
N PRO A 182 -10.00 13.32 -1.70
CA PRO A 182 -11.14 12.79 -2.46
C PRO A 182 -12.09 11.98 -1.57
N HIS A 183 -13.38 12.26 -1.64
CA HIS A 183 -14.38 11.55 -0.85
C HIS A 183 -15.76 11.54 -1.50
N ILE A 184 -16.53 10.48 -1.22
CA ILE A 184 -17.93 10.29 -1.62
C ILE A 184 -18.73 9.99 -0.36
N LEU A 185 -19.62 10.91 0.00
CA LEU A 185 -20.49 10.79 1.18
C LEU A 185 -21.94 10.68 0.75
N MET A 186 -22.76 10.00 1.57
CA MET A 186 -24.21 10.05 1.41
C MET A 186 -24.74 11.41 1.87
N ASP A 187 -25.77 11.89 1.19
CA ASP A 187 -26.54 13.06 1.64
C ASP A 187 -27.64 12.60 2.59
N ASP A 188 -27.25 12.38 3.85
CA ASP A 188 -28.19 11.95 4.91
C ASP A 188 -29.27 12.98 5.20
N ALA A 189 -28.98 14.28 4.94
CA ALA A 189 -29.97 15.35 5.11
C ALA A 189 -31.10 15.21 4.08
N GLN A 190 -30.77 14.97 2.81
CA GLN A 190 -31.76 14.73 1.75
C GLN A 190 -32.49 13.42 1.96
N GLY A 191 -31.80 12.36 2.40
CA GLY A 191 -32.39 11.05 2.70
C GLY A 191 -33.38 11.06 3.87
N GLY A 192 -33.25 12.00 4.80
CA GLY A 192 -34.19 12.15 5.93
C GLY A 192 -35.47 12.92 5.60
N TYR A 193 -35.59 13.52 4.39
CA TYR A 193 -36.76 14.23 3.92
C TYR A 193 -37.64 13.42 2.94
N LEU A 194 -37.25 12.21 2.58
CA LEU A 194 -38.00 11.26 1.74
C LEU A 194 -38.71 10.19 2.59
#